data_16e3a230c33047c046194e66b951d2ac
#
_entry.id   16e3a230c33047c046194e66b951d2ac
#
_cell.length_a   1.000
_cell.length_b   1.000
_cell.length_c   1.000
_cell.angle_alpha   90.00
_cell.angle_beta   90.00
_cell.angle_gamma   90.00
#
_symmetry.space_group_name_H-M   'P 1'
#
loop_
_entity.id
_entity.type
_entity.pdbx_description
1 polymer ?
#
loop_
_entity_poly.entity_id
_entity_poly.type
_entity_poly.pdbx_seq_one_letter_code
_entity_poly.pdbx_strand_id
1 'polypeptide(L)'
;MTSRRGLVLLLCAMPCVAACRDTPKARAAELQKIAATRKQALAVRMAALSANDAEPVAMWIMPPLLREISGLTLTSRGTVFTHDDNTGRVSEIDPKTGILKKSFSLLGNQKEDFEAITIAGNDIYLMASDGKLFRFREGADGQQVNFQMFDTGLGKLCEFESLAYESDSTRLIMVCKRVLDKQAPKDLVIYRMPLPLNRATFSIVQVPIKQVIGSNKWKGFRPSDITIDPFTRNYVIIASHEKGLLVLTPDGDVVRSEPLPGDHRQPEGVAITSDSLLVISDEANVNPAAITLYKWQPQ
;
A
#
# COMPACT_ATOMS: atom_id res chain seq x y z
N MET A 1 11.66 -66.05 16.65
CA MET A 1 10.49 -65.28 16.29
C MET A 1 10.96 -63.99 15.56
N THR A 2 11.07 -64.05 14.24
CA THR A 2 11.65 -63.02 13.39
C THR A 2 10.51 -62.38 12.56
N SER A 3 10.13 -61.15 12.93
CA SER A 3 9.13 -60.36 12.20
C SER A 3 9.76 -59.75 10.95
N ARG A 4 9.35 -60.20 9.77
CA ARG A 4 9.65 -59.57 8.47
C ARG A 4 8.74 -58.38 8.29
N ARG A 5 9.31 -57.18 8.31
CA ARG A 5 8.63 -55.95 7.84
C ARG A 5 8.75 -55.88 6.32
N GLY A 6 7.64 -56.06 5.63
CA GLY A 6 7.53 -55.87 4.19
C GLY A 6 7.61 -54.39 3.85
N LEU A 7 8.59 -54.03 3.03
CA LEU A 7 8.77 -52.70 2.43
C LEU A 7 7.80 -52.60 1.24
N VAL A 8 6.72 -51.85 1.38
CA VAL A 8 5.82 -51.54 0.27
C VAL A 8 6.45 -50.37 -0.49
N LEU A 9 7.04 -50.63 -1.65
CA LEU A 9 7.44 -49.63 -2.62
C LEU A 9 6.16 -49.06 -3.26
N LEU A 10 5.77 -47.84 -2.85
CA LEU A 10 4.80 -47.05 -3.60
C LEU A 10 5.51 -46.49 -4.83
N LEU A 11 5.29 -47.09 -5.99
CA LEU A 11 5.60 -46.48 -7.28
C LEU A 11 4.61 -45.28 -7.48
N CYS A 12 5.04 -44.06 -7.18
CA CYS A 12 4.39 -42.87 -7.68
C CYS A 12 4.59 -42.82 -9.20
N ALA A 13 3.62 -43.29 -9.94
CA ALA A 13 3.49 -42.98 -11.36
C ALA A 13 3.21 -41.46 -11.45
N MET A 14 4.25 -40.69 -11.72
CA MET A 14 4.06 -39.31 -12.18
C MET A 14 3.30 -39.36 -13.50
N PRO A 15 2.09 -38.77 -13.60
CA PRO A 15 1.51 -38.57 -14.91
C PRO A 15 2.45 -37.60 -15.64
N CYS A 16 2.98 -38.03 -16.78
CA CYS A 16 3.53 -37.13 -17.78
C CYS A 16 2.40 -36.15 -18.17
N VAL A 17 2.35 -35.01 -17.50
CA VAL A 17 1.53 -33.88 -17.97
C VAL A 17 2.18 -33.43 -19.25
N ALA A 18 1.57 -33.87 -20.38
CA ALA A 18 1.88 -33.36 -21.69
C ALA A 18 1.93 -31.83 -21.57
N ALA A 19 3.03 -31.24 -22.05
CA ALA A 19 3.20 -29.79 -22.16
C ALA A 19 2.06 -29.24 -23.03
N CYS A 20 0.90 -28.99 -22.42
CA CYS A 20 -0.15 -28.21 -23.02
C CYS A 20 0.46 -26.83 -23.25
N ARG A 21 0.56 -26.46 -24.54
CA ARG A 21 0.97 -25.11 -24.97
C ARG A 21 0.16 -24.10 -24.19
N ASP A 22 0.78 -23.41 -23.24
CA ASP A 22 0.21 -22.29 -22.48
C ASP A 22 -0.06 -21.13 -23.45
N THR A 23 -1.20 -21.20 -24.14
CA THR A 23 -1.61 -20.10 -24.99
C THR A 23 -2.02 -18.93 -24.10
N PRO A 24 -1.78 -17.67 -24.52
CA PRO A 24 -2.22 -16.50 -23.75
C PRO A 24 -3.71 -16.57 -23.36
N LYS A 25 -4.55 -17.16 -24.25
CA LYS A 25 -5.98 -17.37 -24.00
C LYS A 25 -6.25 -18.39 -22.88
N ALA A 26 -5.51 -19.49 -22.83
CA ALA A 26 -5.64 -20.49 -21.76
C ALA A 26 -5.21 -19.93 -20.41
N ARG A 27 -4.10 -19.17 -20.37
CA ARG A 27 -3.63 -18.48 -19.17
C ARG A 27 -4.63 -17.43 -18.68
N ALA A 28 -5.23 -16.64 -19.58
CA ALA A 28 -6.26 -15.66 -19.22
C ALA A 28 -7.51 -16.34 -18.64
N ALA A 29 -7.96 -17.46 -19.22
CA ALA A 29 -9.10 -18.22 -18.70
C ALA A 29 -8.81 -18.80 -17.30
N GLU A 30 -7.62 -19.30 -17.06
CA GLU A 30 -7.21 -19.82 -15.75
C GLU A 30 -7.18 -18.69 -14.70
N LEU A 31 -6.62 -17.54 -15.04
CA LEU A 31 -6.62 -16.37 -14.14
C LEU A 31 -8.04 -15.90 -13.82
N GLN A 32 -8.95 -15.91 -14.78
CA GLN A 32 -10.36 -15.59 -14.54
C GLN A 32 -11.02 -16.56 -13.56
N LYS A 33 -10.75 -17.86 -13.70
CA LYS A 33 -11.26 -18.89 -12.79
C LYS A 33 -10.72 -18.70 -11.36
N ILE A 34 -9.42 -18.46 -11.23
CA ILE A 34 -8.77 -18.16 -9.94
C ILE A 34 -9.41 -16.91 -9.31
N ALA A 35 -9.60 -15.84 -10.12
CA ALA A 35 -10.23 -14.62 -9.65
C ALA A 35 -11.65 -14.85 -9.12
N ALA A 36 -12.47 -15.60 -9.84
CA ALA A 36 -13.84 -15.92 -9.44
C ALA A 36 -13.87 -16.69 -8.12
N THR A 37 -13.03 -17.74 -7.99
CA THR A 37 -12.93 -18.53 -6.76
C THR A 37 -12.50 -17.68 -5.55
N ARG A 38 -11.49 -16.82 -5.73
CA ARG A 38 -10.98 -15.93 -4.67
C ARG A 38 -12.02 -14.90 -4.25
N LYS A 39 -12.75 -14.29 -5.19
CA LYS A 39 -13.84 -13.35 -4.90
C LYS A 39 -14.98 -14.01 -4.12
N GLN A 40 -15.34 -15.22 -4.48
CA GLN A 40 -16.35 -15.98 -3.73
C GLN A 40 -15.90 -16.28 -2.30
N ALA A 41 -14.67 -16.77 -2.12
CA ALA A 41 -14.09 -17.03 -0.80
C ALA A 41 -14.03 -15.75 0.06
N LEU A 42 -13.63 -14.62 -0.54
CA LEU A 42 -13.61 -13.32 0.10
C LEU A 42 -15.02 -12.92 0.58
N ALA A 43 -16.04 -13.05 -0.26
CA ALA A 43 -17.41 -12.70 0.09
C ALA A 43 -17.94 -13.55 1.27
N VAL A 44 -17.66 -14.85 1.28
CA VAL A 44 -18.01 -15.74 2.40
C VAL A 44 -17.32 -15.31 3.69
N ARG A 45 -16.02 -15.02 3.63
CA ARG A 45 -15.24 -14.59 4.80
C ARG A 45 -15.71 -13.22 5.31
N MET A 46 -16.01 -12.29 4.39
CA MET A 46 -16.58 -10.98 4.73
C MET A 46 -17.91 -11.12 5.48
N ALA A 47 -18.76 -12.06 5.11
CA ALA A 47 -20.01 -12.30 5.79
C ALA A 47 -19.84 -12.95 7.19
N ALA A 48 -18.80 -13.76 7.35
CA ALA A 48 -18.55 -14.52 8.58
C ALA A 48 -17.89 -13.71 9.71
N LEU A 49 -17.01 -12.75 9.37
CA LEU A 49 -16.28 -11.94 10.35
C LEU A 49 -17.13 -10.78 10.84
N SER A 50 -16.99 -10.41 12.11
CA SER A 50 -17.49 -9.13 12.60
C SER A 50 -16.53 -8.00 12.18
N ALA A 51 -17.01 -6.78 12.24
CA ALA A 51 -16.19 -5.64 11.82
C ALA A 51 -15.10 -5.29 12.86
N ASN A 52 -15.20 -5.80 14.09
CA ASN A 52 -14.21 -5.63 15.17
C ASN A 52 -13.16 -6.75 15.20
N ASP A 53 -13.27 -7.75 14.30
CA ASP A 53 -12.31 -8.83 14.27
C ASP A 53 -10.98 -8.34 13.68
N ALA A 54 -9.90 -8.50 14.42
CA ALA A 54 -8.54 -8.23 13.94
C ALA A 54 -8.05 -9.32 12.96
N GLU A 55 -8.90 -10.29 12.62
CA GLU A 55 -8.57 -11.36 11.68
C GLU A 55 -8.65 -10.88 10.23
N PRO A 56 -7.69 -11.29 9.38
CA PRO A 56 -7.73 -10.95 7.97
C PRO A 56 -8.90 -11.62 7.26
N VAL A 57 -9.55 -10.87 6.38
CA VAL A 57 -10.55 -11.39 5.44
C VAL A 57 -9.87 -12.22 4.36
N ALA A 58 -8.71 -11.77 3.90
CA ALA A 58 -7.86 -12.49 2.95
C ALA A 58 -6.40 -12.02 3.06
N MET A 59 -5.47 -12.87 2.65
CA MET A 59 -4.06 -12.54 2.47
C MET A 59 -3.58 -13.13 1.15
N TRP A 60 -2.88 -12.33 0.37
CA TRP A 60 -2.32 -12.72 -0.92
C TRP A 60 -0.81 -12.56 -0.90
N ILE A 61 -0.08 -13.65 -1.09
CA ILE A 61 1.37 -13.60 -1.31
C ILE A 61 1.63 -13.03 -2.69
N MET A 62 2.50 -12.04 -2.76
CA MET A 62 2.85 -11.35 -4.00
C MET A 62 3.97 -12.07 -4.77
N PRO A 63 3.97 -11.96 -6.10
CA PRO A 63 5.05 -12.51 -6.91
C PRO A 63 6.38 -11.77 -6.62
N PRO A 64 7.55 -12.41 -6.91
CA PRO A 64 8.87 -11.82 -6.65
C PRO A 64 9.11 -10.44 -7.29
N LEU A 65 8.38 -10.11 -8.35
CA LEU A 65 8.40 -8.79 -8.98
C LEU A 65 7.98 -7.66 -8.02
N LEU A 66 7.16 -7.99 -7.02
CA LEU A 66 6.59 -7.08 -6.03
C LEU A 66 7.24 -7.25 -4.64
N ARG A 67 8.47 -7.75 -4.59
CA ARG A 67 9.15 -7.94 -3.31
C ARG A 67 9.38 -6.62 -2.55
N GLU A 68 9.69 -5.54 -3.27
CA GLU A 68 9.87 -4.19 -2.76
C GLU A 68 8.56 -3.37 -2.92
N ILE A 69 7.41 -4.00 -2.59
CA ILE A 69 6.10 -3.34 -2.63
C ILE A 69 6.05 -2.28 -1.53
N SER A 70 5.86 -1.03 -1.93
CA SER A 70 5.72 0.08 -1.00
C SER A 70 4.30 0.67 -1.06
N GLY A 71 4.10 1.98 -0.91
CA GLY A 71 2.83 2.66 -0.80
C GLY A 71 1.70 2.18 -1.72
N LEU A 72 0.46 2.40 -1.32
CA LEU A 72 -0.74 2.00 -2.06
C LEU A 72 -1.62 3.20 -2.41
N THR A 73 -2.21 3.20 -3.59
CA THR A 73 -3.29 4.12 -3.94
C THR A 73 -4.41 3.42 -4.69
N LEU A 74 -5.67 3.74 -4.34
CA LEU A 74 -6.84 3.15 -4.98
C LEU A 74 -7.09 3.80 -6.35
N THR A 75 -7.34 2.96 -7.37
CA THR A 75 -7.79 3.43 -8.68
C THR A 75 -9.32 3.56 -8.73
N SER A 76 -9.84 4.34 -9.67
CA SER A 76 -11.29 4.43 -9.92
C SER A 76 -11.94 3.10 -10.32
N ARG A 77 -11.14 2.10 -10.70
CA ARG A 77 -11.59 0.74 -11.06
C ARG A 77 -11.71 -0.20 -9.85
N GLY A 78 -11.35 0.28 -8.64
CA GLY A 78 -11.30 -0.55 -7.43
C GLY A 78 -10.09 -1.49 -7.37
N THR A 79 -9.08 -1.29 -8.21
CA THR A 79 -7.75 -1.88 -8.10
C THR A 79 -6.84 -0.95 -7.30
N VAL A 80 -5.67 -1.42 -6.89
CA VAL A 80 -4.65 -0.59 -6.26
C VAL A 80 -3.43 -0.47 -7.17
N PHE A 81 -2.84 0.72 -7.24
CA PHE A 81 -1.47 0.89 -7.65
C PHE A 81 -0.54 0.82 -6.44
N THR A 82 0.60 0.22 -6.66
CA THR A 82 1.75 0.22 -5.77
C THR A 82 3.00 0.54 -6.58
N HIS A 83 4.09 0.84 -5.93
CA HIS A 83 5.37 1.08 -6.58
C HIS A 83 6.48 0.22 -5.97
N ASP A 84 7.60 0.21 -6.64
CA ASP A 84 8.86 -0.36 -6.19
C ASP A 84 9.69 0.79 -5.60
N ASP A 85 10.24 0.61 -4.42
CA ASP A 85 10.95 1.65 -3.67
C ASP A 85 12.25 2.12 -4.35
N ASN A 86 12.90 1.24 -5.13
CA ASN A 86 14.20 1.50 -5.78
C ASN A 86 14.09 1.97 -7.22
N THR A 87 12.93 1.82 -7.84
CA THR A 87 12.72 2.13 -9.26
C THR A 87 11.37 2.81 -9.48
N GLY A 88 11.25 3.58 -10.55
CA GLY A 88 9.98 4.21 -10.93
C GLY A 88 8.99 3.22 -11.56
N ARG A 89 8.94 1.97 -11.11
CA ARG A 89 7.97 0.96 -11.58
C ARG A 89 6.70 1.05 -10.75
N VAL A 90 5.57 1.05 -11.45
CA VAL A 90 4.23 1.01 -10.87
C VAL A 90 3.52 -0.27 -11.29
N SER A 91 2.85 -0.91 -10.37
CA SER A 91 2.11 -2.16 -10.60
C SER A 91 0.65 -2.02 -10.19
N GLU A 92 -0.27 -2.55 -11.01
CA GLU A 92 -1.70 -2.59 -10.73
C GLU A 92 -2.10 -3.98 -10.24
N ILE A 93 -2.74 -4.02 -9.07
CA ILE A 93 -3.18 -5.26 -8.42
C ILE A 93 -4.68 -5.18 -8.14
N ASP A 94 -5.42 -6.27 -8.40
CA ASP A 94 -6.78 -6.43 -7.88
C ASP A 94 -6.70 -6.89 -6.41
N PRO A 95 -6.98 -6.04 -5.42
CA PRO A 95 -6.81 -6.40 -4.01
C PRO A 95 -7.76 -7.52 -3.58
N LYS A 96 -8.91 -7.69 -4.25
CA LYS A 96 -9.88 -8.75 -3.93
C LYS A 96 -9.42 -10.14 -4.38
N THR A 97 -8.41 -10.19 -5.23
CA THR A 97 -7.91 -11.47 -5.77
C THR A 97 -6.40 -11.63 -5.64
N GLY A 98 -5.65 -10.58 -5.32
CA GLY A 98 -4.19 -10.57 -5.29
C GLY A 98 -3.55 -10.76 -6.67
N ILE A 99 -4.31 -10.54 -7.75
CA ILE A 99 -3.80 -10.74 -9.12
C ILE A 99 -3.15 -9.46 -9.62
N LEU A 100 -1.88 -9.58 -10.01
CA LEU A 100 -1.17 -8.54 -10.74
C LEU A 100 -1.81 -8.39 -12.13
N LYS A 101 -2.28 -7.18 -12.45
CA LYS A 101 -2.96 -6.85 -13.71
C LYS A 101 -1.98 -6.38 -14.76
N LYS A 102 -1.07 -5.50 -14.38
CA LYS A 102 -0.03 -4.94 -15.24
C LYS A 102 1.07 -4.26 -14.42
N SER A 103 2.18 -3.97 -15.07
CA SER A 103 3.23 -3.10 -14.55
C SER A 103 3.75 -2.19 -15.66
N PHE A 104 4.09 -0.96 -15.32
CA PHE A 104 4.72 0.01 -16.20
C PHE A 104 5.74 0.82 -15.42
N SER A 105 6.59 1.60 -16.07
CA SER A 105 7.66 2.34 -15.38
C SER A 105 7.86 3.73 -15.94
N LEU A 106 8.51 4.57 -15.18
CA LEU A 106 8.99 5.86 -15.65
C LEU A 106 10.07 5.67 -16.72
N LEU A 107 10.09 6.56 -17.70
CA LEU A 107 11.09 6.52 -18.79
C LEU A 107 12.52 6.66 -18.21
N GLY A 108 13.46 5.87 -18.74
CA GLY A 108 14.87 5.96 -18.39
C GLY A 108 15.27 5.25 -17.10
N ASN A 109 14.45 4.29 -16.62
CA ASN A 109 14.75 3.47 -15.43
C ASN A 109 15.24 4.33 -14.27
N GLN A 110 14.36 5.27 -13.84
CA GLN A 110 14.66 6.16 -12.73
C GLN A 110 15.02 5.37 -11.48
N LYS A 111 16.09 5.81 -10.80
CA LYS A 111 16.53 5.26 -9.52
C LYS A 111 16.50 6.39 -8.51
N GLU A 112 15.52 6.36 -7.67
CA GLU A 112 15.32 7.25 -6.53
C GLU A 112 14.86 6.38 -5.37
N ASP A 113 14.83 6.94 -4.20
CA ASP A 113 14.27 6.36 -2.99
C ASP A 113 12.77 6.69 -2.97
N PHE A 114 11.96 5.92 -3.77
CA PHE A 114 10.54 6.17 -3.92
C PHE A 114 9.77 5.62 -2.72
N GLU A 115 8.99 6.46 -2.06
CA GLU A 115 8.36 6.14 -0.79
C GLU A 115 6.83 6.19 -0.81
N ALA A 116 6.23 6.87 -1.80
CA ALA A 116 4.77 6.98 -1.81
C ALA A 116 4.20 7.18 -3.20
N ILE A 117 2.94 6.80 -3.38
CA ILE A 117 2.18 6.94 -4.63
C ILE A 117 0.77 7.46 -4.37
N THR A 118 0.29 8.38 -5.22
CA THR A 118 -1.13 8.77 -5.22
C THR A 118 -1.65 9.08 -6.62
N ILE A 119 -2.98 9.09 -6.77
CA ILE A 119 -3.69 9.46 -7.99
C ILE A 119 -4.49 10.73 -7.75
N ALA A 120 -4.25 11.77 -8.57
CA ALA A 120 -5.01 13.00 -8.58
C ALA A 120 -5.66 13.21 -9.95
N GLY A 121 -6.93 12.87 -10.08
CA GLY A 121 -7.64 12.85 -11.35
C GLY A 121 -7.05 11.82 -12.31
N ASN A 122 -6.45 12.30 -13.42
CA ASN A 122 -5.76 11.42 -14.37
C ASN A 122 -4.24 11.39 -14.17
N ASP A 123 -3.70 12.18 -13.26
CA ASP A 123 -2.28 12.22 -12.97
C ASP A 123 -1.93 11.26 -11.82
N ILE A 124 -0.81 10.57 -11.96
CA ILE A 124 -0.20 9.77 -10.90
C ILE A 124 1.03 10.52 -10.41
N TYR A 125 1.22 10.51 -9.11
CA TYR A 125 2.38 11.10 -8.45
C TYR A 125 3.12 10.01 -7.67
N LEU A 126 4.40 9.80 -8.00
CA LEU A 126 5.35 9.14 -7.12
C LEU A 126 6.12 10.20 -6.33
N MET A 127 6.42 9.93 -5.08
CA MET A 127 7.21 10.80 -4.23
C MET A 127 8.47 10.06 -3.77
N ALA A 128 9.61 10.74 -3.88
CA ALA A 128 10.85 10.28 -3.27
C ALA A 128 10.95 10.77 -1.80
N SER A 129 11.77 10.11 -1.00
CA SER A 129 11.98 10.42 0.43
C SER A 129 12.39 11.86 0.71
N ASP A 130 13.04 12.52 -0.26
CA ASP A 130 13.42 13.95 -0.21
C ASP A 130 12.31 14.91 -0.66
N GLY A 131 11.10 14.40 -0.89
CA GLY A 131 9.94 15.21 -1.27
C GLY A 131 9.90 15.64 -2.73
N LYS A 132 10.74 15.08 -3.61
CA LYS A 132 10.55 15.23 -5.05
C LYS A 132 9.31 14.48 -5.52
N LEU A 133 8.51 15.10 -6.38
CA LEU A 133 7.29 14.55 -6.95
C LEU A 133 7.48 14.29 -8.44
N PHE A 134 7.16 13.06 -8.87
CA PHE A 134 7.21 12.63 -10.26
C PHE A 134 5.77 12.47 -10.76
N ARG A 135 5.31 13.38 -11.61
CA ARG A 135 3.97 13.40 -12.18
C ARG A 135 3.96 12.75 -13.54
N PHE A 136 3.09 11.78 -13.77
CA PHE A 136 2.96 11.05 -15.03
C PHE A 136 1.53 10.55 -15.24
N ARG A 137 1.28 9.92 -16.40
CA ARG A 137 0.01 9.25 -16.73
C ARG A 137 0.18 7.74 -16.69
N GLU A 138 -0.94 7.06 -16.44
CA GLU A 138 -1.01 5.61 -16.46
C GLU A 138 -0.52 5.05 -17.81
N GLY A 139 0.35 4.02 -17.74
CA GLY A 139 0.87 3.29 -18.90
C GLY A 139 0.16 1.96 -19.15
N ALA A 140 0.35 1.44 -20.36
CA ALA A 140 0.03 0.05 -20.69
C ALA A 140 1.04 -0.91 -20.04
N ASP A 141 0.70 -2.21 -20.02
CA ASP A 141 1.62 -3.23 -19.48
C ASP A 141 2.96 -3.23 -20.21
N GLY A 142 4.06 -3.18 -19.45
CA GLY A 142 5.43 -3.10 -19.97
C GLY A 142 5.83 -1.74 -20.55
N GLN A 143 4.97 -0.74 -20.54
CA GLN A 143 5.27 0.58 -21.11
C GLN A 143 6.19 1.41 -20.21
N GLN A 144 7.09 2.18 -20.83
CA GLN A 144 7.76 3.31 -20.20
C GLN A 144 7.00 4.61 -20.52
N VAL A 145 6.73 5.42 -19.48
CA VAL A 145 5.95 6.65 -19.58
C VAL A 145 6.78 7.88 -19.29
N ASN A 146 6.52 8.97 -20.00
CA ASN A 146 7.12 10.26 -19.70
C ASN A 146 6.59 10.82 -18.37
N PHE A 147 7.41 11.56 -17.67
CA PHE A 147 7.07 12.22 -16.42
C PHE A 147 7.58 13.65 -16.37
N GLN A 148 7.04 14.41 -15.43
CA GLN A 148 7.53 15.72 -15.01
C GLN A 148 7.94 15.64 -13.55
N MET A 149 9.15 16.07 -13.22
CA MET A 149 9.64 16.13 -11.85
C MET A 149 9.42 17.53 -11.28
N PHE A 150 8.94 17.58 -10.03
CA PHE A 150 8.78 18.79 -9.25
C PHE A 150 9.47 18.59 -7.89
N ASP A 151 10.49 19.41 -7.63
CA ASP A 151 11.14 19.43 -6.33
C ASP A 151 10.38 20.39 -5.40
N THR A 152 9.79 19.87 -4.32
CA THR A 152 9.02 20.65 -3.35
C THR A 152 9.90 21.58 -2.53
N GLY A 153 11.20 21.29 -2.41
CA GLY A 153 12.14 21.98 -1.54
C GLY A 153 12.01 21.60 -0.06
N LEU A 154 11.12 20.67 0.29
CA LEU A 154 10.85 20.25 1.66
C LEU A 154 11.81 19.18 2.19
N GLY A 155 12.59 18.53 1.34
CA GLY A 155 13.52 17.45 1.73
C GLY A 155 14.62 17.86 2.71
N LYS A 156 14.84 19.17 2.91
CA LYS A 156 15.75 19.67 3.96
C LYS A 156 15.09 19.71 5.34
N LEU A 157 13.77 19.69 5.38
CA LEU A 157 12.97 19.78 6.61
C LEU A 157 12.51 18.42 7.08
N CYS A 158 12.29 17.51 6.14
CA CYS A 158 11.56 16.27 6.38
C CYS A 158 12.02 15.15 5.45
N GLU A 159 12.08 13.94 5.97
CA GLU A 159 12.06 12.69 5.23
C GLU A 159 10.61 12.23 5.09
N PHE A 160 10.16 11.98 3.87
CA PHE A 160 8.76 11.67 3.55
C PHE A 160 8.60 10.19 3.21
N GLU A 161 7.46 9.59 3.62
CA GLU A 161 7.08 8.23 3.24
C GLU A 161 5.58 8.09 2.95
N SER A 162 4.82 9.18 2.92
CA SER A 162 3.37 9.07 2.80
C SER A 162 2.80 10.17 1.91
N LEU A 163 1.96 9.78 0.93
CA LEU A 163 1.37 10.70 -0.02
C LEU A 163 -0.08 10.31 -0.33
N ALA A 164 -1.02 11.24 -0.14
CA ALA A 164 -2.40 11.09 -0.54
C ALA A 164 -2.90 12.28 -1.36
N TYR A 165 -3.99 12.10 -2.10
CA TYR A 165 -4.70 13.17 -2.77
C TYR A 165 -6.06 13.44 -2.12
N GLU A 166 -6.25 14.66 -1.64
CA GLU A 166 -7.51 15.13 -1.10
C GLU A 166 -8.30 15.86 -2.19
N SER A 167 -9.33 15.18 -2.72
CA SER A 167 -10.10 15.65 -3.87
C SER A 167 -10.92 16.90 -3.56
N ASP A 168 -11.48 16.98 -2.35
CA ASP A 168 -12.41 18.07 -1.96
C ASP A 168 -11.72 19.45 -1.94
N SER A 169 -10.44 19.47 -1.65
CA SER A 169 -9.61 20.67 -1.62
C SER A 169 -8.54 20.71 -2.72
N THR A 170 -8.53 19.72 -3.60
CA THR A 170 -7.60 19.63 -4.75
C THR A 170 -6.15 19.82 -4.33
N ARG A 171 -5.69 19.02 -3.35
CA ARG A 171 -4.34 19.13 -2.81
C ARG A 171 -3.69 17.78 -2.53
N LEU A 172 -2.37 17.73 -2.56
CA LEU A 172 -1.58 16.62 -2.08
C LEU A 172 -1.34 16.74 -0.58
N ILE A 173 -1.43 15.62 0.12
CA ILE A 173 -1.13 15.46 1.53
C ILE A 173 0.16 14.66 1.63
N MET A 174 1.21 15.26 2.20
CA MET A 174 2.52 14.64 2.37
C MET A 174 2.80 14.53 3.86
N VAL A 175 3.00 13.33 4.38
CA VAL A 175 3.26 13.12 5.81
C VAL A 175 4.74 12.88 6.05
N CYS A 176 5.25 13.59 7.04
CA CYS A 176 6.64 13.51 7.45
C CYS A 176 6.88 12.24 8.28
N LYS A 177 7.74 11.34 7.81
CA LYS A 177 8.21 10.20 8.61
C LYS A 177 9.12 10.70 9.74
N ARG A 178 10.01 11.63 9.41
CA ARG A 178 11.00 12.15 10.33
C ARG A 178 11.35 13.61 10.03
N VAL A 179 11.11 14.48 11.00
CA VAL A 179 11.61 15.86 10.96
C VAL A 179 13.13 15.86 11.10
N LEU A 180 13.83 16.51 10.20
CA LEU A 180 15.30 16.47 10.13
C LEU A 180 15.97 17.45 11.12
N ASP A 181 15.27 18.50 11.53
CA ASP A 181 15.75 19.37 12.61
C ASP A 181 15.67 18.63 13.94
N LYS A 182 16.82 18.35 14.52
CA LYS A 182 16.95 17.64 15.80
C LYS A 182 16.42 18.42 17.01
N GLN A 183 16.25 19.74 16.86
CA GLN A 183 15.75 20.63 17.92
C GLN A 183 14.22 20.84 17.79
N ALA A 184 13.62 20.49 16.66
CA ALA A 184 12.18 20.60 16.49
C ALA A 184 11.42 19.62 17.39
N PRO A 185 10.18 19.96 17.80
CA PRO A 185 9.28 19.00 18.44
C PRO A 185 9.14 17.73 17.59
N LYS A 186 9.05 16.57 18.25
CA LYS A 186 8.82 15.29 17.58
C LYS A 186 7.35 15.08 17.25
N ASP A 187 6.70 16.11 16.74
CA ASP A 187 5.29 16.07 16.38
C ASP A 187 5.11 15.41 15.00
N LEU A 188 3.92 14.90 14.77
CA LEU A 188 3.51 14.46 13.43
C LEU A 188 3.28 15.71 12.58
N VAL A 189 3.97 15.83 11.46
CA VAL A 189 3.89 16.98 10.56
C VAL A 189 3.30 16.53 9.23
N ILE A 190 2.25 17.22 8.81
CA ILE A 190 1.52 16.97 7.56
C ILE A 190 1.60 18.24 6.71
N TYR A 191 2.21 18.12 5.54
CA TYR A 191 2.24 19.19 4.54
C TYR A 191 1.07 19.02 3.57
N ARG A 192 0.39 20.12 3.28
CA ARG A 192 -0.73 20.17 2.34
C ARG A 192 -0.38 21.09 1.19
N MET A 193 -0.20 20.52 0.01
CA MET A 193 0.24 21.25 -1.18
C MET A 193 -0.89 21.32 -2.20
N PRO A 194 -1.46 22.51 -2.46
CA PRO A 194 -2.50 22.70 -3.48
C PRO A 194 -2.01 22.33 -4.88
N LEU A 195 -2.91 21.84 -5.71
CA LEU A 195 -2.68 21.65 -7.14
C LEU A 195 -3.26 22.85 -7.93
N PRO A 196 -2.59 23.35 -8.96
CA PRO A 196 -1.28 22.90 -9.48
C PRO A 196 -0.12 23.19 -8.53
N LEU A 197 0.91 22.34 -8.55
CA LEU A 197 2.06 22.41 -7.65
C LEU A 197 2.76 23.76 -7.69
N ASN A 198 3.00 24.35 -6.51
CA ASN A 198 3.74 25.59 -6.33
C ASN A 198 4.50 25.54 -4.99
N ARG A 199 5.81 25.80 -5.02
CA ARG A 199 6.66 25.82 -3.81
C ARG A 199 6.27 26.88 -2.78
N ALA A 200 5.64 27.96 -3.21
CA ALA A 200 5.28 29.08 -2.33
C ALA A 200 3.97 28.84 -1.57
N THR A 201 3.20 27.80 -1.92
CA THR A 201 1.87 27.59 -1.37
C THR A 201 1.75 26.19 -0.79
N PHE A 202 2.00 26.08 0.49
CA PHE A 202 1.63 24.90 1.28
C PHE A 202 1.15 25.35 2.66
N SER A 203 0.35 24.50 3.29
CA SER A 203 -0.03 24.65 4.69
C SER A 203 0.44 23.44 5.49
N ILE A 204 0.55 23.60 6.80
CA ILE A 204 1.05 22.57 7.69
C ILE A 204 -0.02 22.29 8.74
N VAL A 205 -0.24 21.00 9.00
CA VAL A 205 -0.92 20.52 10.21
C VAL A 205 0.13 19.84 11.07
N GLN A 206 0.16 20.21 12.33
CA GLN A 206 1.10 19.68 13.29
C GLN A 206 0.33 19.07 14.46
N VAL A 207 0.55 17.78 14.71
CA VAL A 207 -0.16 17.05 15.75
C VAL A 207 0.84 16.65 16.83
N PRO A 208 0.65 17.08 18.08
CA PRO A 208 1.55 16.74 19.18
C PRO A 208 1.70 15.22 19.31
N ILE A 209 2.95 14.73 19.36
CA ILE A 209 3.23 13.29 19.39
C ILE A 209 2.53 12.57 20.54
N LYS A 210 2.31 13.25 21.66
CA LYS A 210 1.58 12.69 22.81
C LYS A 210 0.12 12.36 22.47
N GLN A 211 -0.52 13.18 21.65
CA GLN A 211 -1.89 12.91 21.16
C GLN A 211 -1.89 11.72 20.19
N VAL A 212 -0.91 11.69 19.27
CA VAL A 212 -0.74 10.59 18.32
C VAL A 212 -0.52 9.26 19.01
N ILE A 213 0.36 9.22 20.04
CA ILE A 213 0.64 8.00 20.79
C ILE A 213 -0.56 7.58 21.65
N GLY A 214 -1.27 8.53 22.26
CA GLY A 214 -2.39 8.26 23.14
C GLY A 214 -1.98 7.33 24.31
N SER A 215 -2.71 6.23 24.47
CA SER A 215 -2.43 5.19 25.49
C SER A 215 -1.47 4.08 25.01
N ASN A 216 -1.01 4.13 23.75
CA ASN A 216 -0.13 3.11 23.20
C ASN A 216 1.28 3.18 23.86
N LYS A 217 1.98 2.04 23.85
CA LYS A 217 3.36 1.95 24.38
C LYS A 217 4.44 2.40 23.41
N TRP A 218 4.06 3.12 22.33
CA TRP A 218 4.99 3.61 21.33
C TRP A 218 5.88 4.72 21.89
N LYS A 219 7.10 4.82 21.37
CA LYS A 219 8.03 5.90 21.70
C LYS A 219 8.00 7.07 20.71
N GLY A 220 7.25 6.91 19.63
CA GLY A 220 7.08 7.83 18.53
C GLY A 220 6.01 7.27 17.59
N PHE A 221 5.88 7.89 16.42
CA PHE A 221 5.05 7.39 15.34
C PHE A 221 5.71 7.80 14.02
N ARG A 222 6.12 6.83 13.22
CA ARG A 222 6.82 7.04 11.95
C ARG A 222 5.92 6.59 10.82
N PRO A 223 5.18 7.51 10.21
CA PRO A 223 4.31 7.18 9.07
C PRO A 223 5.04 6.43 7.97
N SER A 224 4.43 5.38 7.45
CA SER A 224 4.90 4.66 6.27
C SER A 224 3.95 4.83 5.08
N ASP A 225 2.64 5.03 5.31
CA ASP A 225 1.73 5.42 4.24
C ASP A 225 0.48 6.12 4.79
N ILE A 226 -0.26 6.77 3.89
CA ILE A 226 -1.51 7.47 4.19
C ILE A 226 -2.56 7.19 3.10
N THR A 227 -3.80 6.99 3.53
CA THR A 227 -4.96 7.05 2.65
C THR A 227 -6.04 7.95 3.24
N ILE A 228 -6.98 8.39 2.42
CA ILE A 228 -8.16 9.13 2.86
C ILE A 228 -9.34 8.19 2.90
N ASP A 229 -9.97 8.07 4.06
CA ASP A 229 -11.18 7.28 4.24
C ASP A 229 -12.29 7.80 3.31
N PRO A 230 -12.79 7.00 2.37
CA PRO A 230 -13.80 7.44 1.42
C PRO A 230 -15.15 7.77 2.06
N PHE A 231 -15.40 7.31 3.30
CA PHE A 231 -16.67 7.49 4.01
C PHE A 231 -16.67 8.72 4.92
N THR A 232 -15.59 8.95 5.67
CA THR A 232 -15.48 10.02 6.68
C THR A 232 -14.60 11.18 6.25
N ARG A 233 -13.79 11.01 5.19
CA ARG A 233 -12.76 11.94 4.72
C ARG A 233 -11.58 12.12 5.70
N ASN A 234 -11.55 11.33 6.77
CA ASN A 234 -10.43 11.30 7.70
C ASN A 234 -9.15 10.75 7.06
N TYR A 235 -8.01 11.19 7.55
CA TYR A 235 -6.71 10.65 7.17
C TYR A 235 -6.45 9.38 7.94
N VAL A 236 -6.18 8.30 7.25
CA VAL A 236 -5.80 7.00 7.82
C VAL A 236 -4.33 6.77 7.51
N ILE A 237 -3.50 6.76 8.55
CA ILE A 237 -2.05 6.71 8.47
C ILE A 237 -1.58 5.45 9.15
N ILE A 238 -0.69 4.71 8.51
CA ILE A 238 -0.02 3.55 9.13
C ILE A 238 1.44 3.89 9.44
N ALA A 239 2.02 3.17 10.39
CA ALA A 239 3.41 3.28 10.79
C ALA A 239 4.03 1.89 10.88
N SER A 240 4.99 1.60 10.00
CA SER A 240 5.64 0.30 9.89
C SER A 240 6.41 -0.09 11.15
N HIS A 241 7.16 0.84 11.72
CA HIS A 241 7.97 0.59 12.91
C HIS A 241 7.12 0.33 14.16
N GLU A 242 6.10 1.13 14.39
CA GLU A 242 5.21 1.04 15.55
C GLU A 242 4.13 -0.03 15.39
N LYS A 243 3.93 -0.56 14.16
CA LYS A 243 2.79 -1.40 13.79
C LYS A 243 1.49 -0.73 14.20
N GLY A 244 1.41 0.58 13.90
CA GLY A 244 0.37 1.47 14.37
C GLY A 244 -0.56 1.93 13.25
N LEU A 245 -1.80 2.20 13.62
CA LEU A 245 -2.83 2.83 12.81
C LEU A 245 -3.31 4.09 13.52
N LEU A 246 -3.33 5.19 12.79
CA LEU A 246 -3.77 6.49 13.27
C LEU A 246 -4.86 7.02 12.34
N VAL A 247 -5.97 7.47 12.90
CA VAL A 247 -7.03 8.17 12.17
C VAL A 247 -7.10 9.60 12.69
N LEU A 248 -6.98 10.55 11.78
CA LEU A 248 -7.06 11.99 12.06
C LEU A 248 -8.18 12.65 11.27
N THR A 249 -8.83 13.64 11.86
CA THR A 249 -9.60 14.58 11.05
C THR A 249 -8.66 15.37 10.11
N PRO A 250 -9.17 15.96 9.02
CA PRO A 250 -8.36 16.87 8.21
C PRO A 250 -7.71 18.01 9.03
N ASP A 251 -8.28 18.43 10.15
CA ASP A 251 -7.74 19.50 10.98
C ASP A 251 -6.68 19.02 12.00
N GLY A 252 -6.44 17.70 12.07
CA GLY A 252 -5.42 17.10 12.90
C GLY A 252 -5.90 16.56 14.26
N ASP A 253 -7.21 16.54 14.50
CA ASP A 253 -7.74 15.91 15.71
C ASP A 253 -7.61 14.39 15.62
N VAL A 254 -7.12 13.77 16.67
CA VAL A 254 -6.97 12.32 16.76
C VAL A 254 -8.33 11.68 17.00
N VAL A 255 -8.82 10.92 16.03
CA VAL A 255 -10.05 10.14 16.12
C VAL A 255 -9.77 8.76 16.71
N ARG A 256 -8.69 8.11 16.23
CA ARG A 256 -8.28 6.76 16.63
C ARG A 256 -6.78 6.60 16.55
N SER A 257 -6.19 5.95 17.54
CA SER A 257 -4.78 5.59 17.57
C SER A 257 -4.62 4.23 18.24
N GLU A 258 -4.22 3.22 17.47
CA GLU A 258 -4.23 1.82 17.91
C GLU A 258 -3.21 0.98 17.14
N PRO A 259 -2.85 -0.24 17.60
CA PRO A 259 -2.09 -1.19 16.80
C PRO A 259 -2.82 -1.57 15.51
N LEU A 260 -2.05 -1.85 14.44
CA LEU A 260 -2.60 -2.45 13.22
C LEU A 260 -3.31 -3.78 13.54
N PRO A 261 -4.39 -4.11 12.82
CA PRO A 261 -5.00 -5.43 12.95
C PRO A 261 -4.06 -6.51 12.41
N GLY A 262 -4.03 -7.68 13.06
CA GLY A 262 -3.23 -8.82 12.63
C GLY A 262 -1.72 -8.70 12.92
N ASP A 263 -0.91 -9.48 12.19
CA ASP A 263 0.56 -9.49 12.33
C ASP A 263 1.20 -9.02 11.00
N HIS A 264 1.75 -7.82 11.03
CA HIS A 264 2.45 -7.20 9.92
C HIS A 264 3.93 -7.09 10.21
N ARG A 265 4.78 -7.50 9.26
CA ARG A 265 6.24 -7.43 9.43
C ARG A 265 6.82 -6.10 8.98
N GLN A 266 6.40 -5.66 7.81
CA GLN A 266 6.86 -4.41 7.21
C GLN A 266 5.70 -3.77 6.41
N PRO A 267 4.68 -3.22 7.11
CA PRO A 267 3.54 -2.59 6.46
C PRO A 267 3.94 -1.24 5.87
N GLU A 268 3.99 -1.16 4.54
CA GLU A 268 4.45 0.02 3.80
C GLU A 268 3.37 0.67 2.95
N GLY A 269 2.18 0.04 2.82
CA GLY A 269 1.11 0.64 2.05
C GLY A 269 -0.26 0.43 2.66
N VAL A 270 -1.14 1.43 2.52
CA VAL A 270 -2.54 1.39 3.00
C VAL A 270 -3.51 1.97 1.98
N ALA A 271 -4.64 1.28 1.80
CA ALA A 271 -5.76 1.79 1.02
C ALA A 271 -7.09 1.35 1.65
N ILE A 272 -8.16 2.10 1.41
CA ILE A 272 -9.52 1.74 1.85
C ILE A 272 -10.43 1.71 0.64
N THR A 273 -11.06 0.54 0.42
CA THR A 273 -11.97 0.37 -0.72
C THR A 273 -13.37 0.90 -0.42
N SER A 274 -14.14 1.22 -1.46
CA SER A 274 -15.54 1.68 -1.32
C SER A 274 -16.49 0.62 -0.75
N ASP A 275 -16.09 -0.63 -0.70
CA ASP A 275 -16.83 -1.72 -0.03
C ASP A 275 -16.24 -2.10 1.34
N SER A 276 -15.64 -1.13 2.01
CA SER A 276 -15.18 -1.21 3.40
C SER A 276 -14.13 -2.30 3.66
N LEU A 277 -13.13 -2.40 2.78
CA LEU A 277 -11.93 -3.19 3.02
C LEU A 277 -10.73 -2.26 3.30
N LEU A 278 -10.06 -2.50 4.41
CA LEU A 278 -8.72 -1.98 4.67
C LEU A 278 -7.72 -2.91 4.00
N VAL A 279 -6.91 -2.36 3.12
CA VAL A 279 -5.88 -3.07 2.37
C VAL A 279 -4.53 -2.62 2.90
N ILE A 280 -3.71 -3.56 3.35
CA ILE A 280 -2.35 -3.30 3.84
C ILE A 280 -1.37 -4.11 2.99
N SER A 281 -0.31 -3.50 2.48
CA SER A 281 0.82 -4.19 1.88
C SER A 281 1.97 -4.32 2.86
N ASP A 282 2.57 -5.50 2.89
CA ASP A 282 3.84 -5.76 3.56
C ASP A 282 4.93 -5.99 2.52
N GLU A 283 6.03 -5.26 2.64
CA GLU A 283 7.24 -5.49 1.88
C GLU A 283 7.92 -6.81 2.26
N ALA A 284 8.66 -7.41 1.33
CA ALA A 284 9.39 -8.64 1.59
C ALA A 284 10.61 -8.39 2.46
N ASN A 285 10.71 -9.17 3.52
CA ASN A 285 11.92 -9.28 4.34
C ASN A 285 12.31 -10.76 4.49
N VAL A 286 12.16 -11.34 5.68
CA VAL A 286 12.29 -12.80 5.88
C VAL A 286 11.08 -13.56 5.32
N ASN A 287 9.94 -12.89 5.16
CA ASN A 287 8.73 -13.37 4.51
C ASN A 287 8.58 -12.77 3.11
N PRO A 288 7.88 -13.42 2.18
CA PRO A 288 7.53 -12.80 0.91
C PRO A 288 6.60 -11.60 1.12
N ALA A 289 6.62 -10.66 0.18
CA ALA A 289 5.68 -9.55 0.15
C ALA A 289 4.23 -10.05 0.10
N ALA A 290 3.33 -9.32 0.75
CA ALA A 290 1.93 -9.70 0.86
C ALA A 290 0.99 -8.50 0.79
N ILE A 291 -0.25 -8.74 0.36
CA ILE A 291 -1.37 -7.83 0.54
C ILE A 291 -2.38 -8.53 1.46
N THR A 292 -2.72 -7.87 2.55
CA THR A 292 -3.69 -8.38 3.54
C THR A 292 -4.92 -7.47 3.58
N LEU A 293 -6.09 -8.07 3.68
CA LEU A 293 -7.38 -7.40 3.68
C LEU A 293 -8.07 -7.58 5.03
N TYR A 294 -8.56 -6.50 5.58
CA TYR A 294 -9.39 -6.49 6.80
C TYR A 294 -10.72 -5.79 6.53
N LYS A 295 -11.71 -6.01 7.37
CA LYS A 295 -12.90 -5.15 7.38
C LYS A 295 -12.53 -3.77 7.91
N TRP A 296 -12.97 -2.74 7.20
CA TRP A 296 -12.85 -1.36 7.64
C TRP A 296 -14.13 -0.88 8.29
N GLN A 297 -14.00 -0.26 9.47
CA GLN A 297 -15.07 0.49 10.11
C GLN A 297 -14.74 1.98 10.07
N PRO A 298 -15.46 2.77 9.27
CA PRO A 298 -15.39 4.23 9.33
C PRO A 298 -15.78 4.74 10.73
N GLN A 299 -15.05 5.72 11.25
CA GLN A 299 -15.32 6.37 12.53
C GLN A 299 -15.32 7.87 12.38
#